data_da7841db2a2505b5eb12eb6219a0bce0
#
_entry.id   da7841db2a2505b5eb12eb6219a0bce0
#
_cell.length_a   1.000
_cell.length_b   1.000
_cell.length_c   1.000
_cell.angle_alpha   90.00
_cell.angle_beta   90.00
_cell.angle_gamma   90.00
#
_symmetry.space_group_name_H-M   'P 1'
#
loop_
_entity.id
_entity.type
_entity.pdbx_description
1 polymer ?
#
loop_
_entity_poly.entity_id
_entity_poly.type
_entity_poly.pdbx_seq_one_letter_code
_entity_poly.pdbx_strand_id
1 'polypeptide(L)'
;MIRIKIGGFVNISRRKAVKMIAVSSALFCSGVGDVLAGKPEVSDQINNIISGSLARKVDVFLDVPEIAENGNQVKVAFEIESPMSESDFVQEVYIMADGNPAPNVAKFNFTPYSGECFASTRMRLSKTQDVYLVAKFNDGTHSITQSTIKVTIGGCGG
;
A
#
# COMPACT_ATOMS: atom_id res chain seq x y z
N MET A 1 49.10 -2.39 -45.31
CA MET A 1 49.68 -1.53 -44.27
C MET A 1 48.55 -0.62 -43.77
N ILE A 2 47.79 -1.07 -42.73
CA ILE A 2 46.61 -0.37 -42.22
C ILE A 2 47.04 0.36 -40.94
N ARG A 3 46.96 1.67 -40.98
CA ARG A 3 47.27 2.55 -39.81
C ARG A 3 45.95 2.81 -39.06
N ILE A 4 45.78 2.22 -37.89
CA ILE A 4 44.68 2.52 -36.98
C ILE A 4 45.11 3.74 -36.14
N LYS A 5 44.39 4.85 -36.27
CA LYS A 5 44.55 6.06 -35.47
C LYS A 5 43.69 5.88 -34.22
N ILE A 6 44.30 5.64 -33.06
CA ILE A 6 43.63 5.59 -31.78
C ILE A 6 43.40 7.02 -31.29
N GLY A 7 42.12 7.30 -30.96
CA GLY A 7 41.62 8.60 -30.61
C GLY A 7 42.20 9.21 -29.32
N GLY A 8 42.23 10.52 -29.29
CA GLY A 8 42.77 11.34 -28.22
C GLY A 8 42.05 11.18 -26.90
N PHE A 9 42.82 11.16 -25.83
CA PHE A 9 42.35 11.24 -24.45
C PHE A 9 41.67 12.60 -24.22
N VAL A 10 40.38 12.61 -23.96
CA VAL A 10 39.65 13.80 -23.52
C VAL A 10 39.96 14.02 -22.06
N ASN A 11 40.75 15.01 -21.72
CA ASN A 11 41.10 15.39 -20.36
C ASN A 11 39.92 16.13 -19.71
N ILE A 12 39.03 15.40 -19.04
CA ILE A 12 37.89 16.01 -18.35
C ILE A 12 38.34 16.46 -16.97
N SER A 13 38.35 17.76 -16.71
CA SER A 13 38.69 18.28 -15.38
C SER A 13 37.66 17.86 -14.34
N ARG A 14 38.12 17.61 -13.09
CA ARG A 14 37.26 17.15 -11.97
C ARG A 14 36.02 18.05 -11.77
N ARG A 15 36.12 19.34 -12.06
CA ARG A 15 35.00 20.29 -11.99
C ARG A 15 33.94 20.08 -13.09
N LYS A 16 34.32 19.60 -14.27
CA LYS A 16 33.37 19.26 -15.36
C LYS A 16 32.69 17.92 -15.12
N ALA A 17 33.38 16.95 -14.53
CA ALA A 17 32.81 15.66 -14.15
C ALA A 17 31.70 15.83 -13.08
N VAL A 18 31.93 16.68 -12.06
CA VAL A 18 30.92 16.96 -11.01
C VAL A 18 29.69 17.68 -11.58
N LYS A 19 29.88 18.59 -12.56
CA LYS A 19 28.72 19.24 -13.20
C LYS A 19 27.90 18.30 -14.11
N MET A 20 28.51 17.28 -14.72
CA MET A 20 27.80 16.30 -15.52
C MET A 20 26.97 15.32 -14.66
N ILE A 21 27.40 15.02 -13.42
CA ILE A 21 26.66 14.19 -12.49
C ILE A 21 25.42 14.93 -11.94
N ALA A 22 25.49 16.27 -11.81
CA ALA A 22 24.37 17.06 -11.28
C ALA A 22 23.20 17.25 -12.29
N VAL A 23 23.41 17.02 -13.58
CA VAL A 23 22.37 17.19 -14.62
C VAL A 23 21.59 15.88 -14.92
N SER A 24 22.13 14.71 -14.55
CA SER A 24 21.45 13.43 -14.76
C SER A 24 20.47 13.03 -13.65
N SER A 25 20.39 13.79 -12.54
CA SER A 25 19.48 13.49 -11.41
C SER A 25 18.10 14.14 -11.51
N ALA A 26 17.81 14.90 -12.57
CA ALA A 26 16.59 15.70 -12.65
C ALA A 26 15.48 15.14 -13.56
N LEU A 27 15.58 13.90 -14.04
CA LEU A 27 14.60 13.34 -14.98
C LEU A 27 14.02 11.99 -14.55
N PHE A 28 13.84 11.74 -13.25
CA PHE A 28 13.12 10.54 -12.75
C PHE A 28 12.18 10.88 -11.59
N CYS A 29 11.33 11.91 -11.78
CA CYS A 29 10.21 12.19 -10.88
C CYS A 29 8.94 12.44 -11.68
N SER A 30 8.45 11.40 -12.36
CA SER A 30 7.10 11.42 -12.90
C SER A 30 6.50 10.03 -12.67
N GLY A 31 5.68 9.90 -11.64
CA GLY A 31 4.85 8.71 -11.44
C GLY A 31 5.27 7.83 -10.28
N VAL A 32 5.60 8.40 -9.13
CA VAL A 32 5.59 7.65 -7.88
C VAL A 32 4.24 7.94 -7.25
N GLY A 33 3.33 6.97 -7.35
CA GLY A 33 2.18 6.93 -6.48
C GLY A 33 2.65 7.04 -5.03
N ASP A 34 1.81 7.61 -4.17
CA ASP A 34 2.06 7.76 -2.74
C ASP A 34 2.72 6.49 -2.19
N VAL A 35 3.99 6.62 -1.80
CA VAL A 35 4.71 5.55 -1.13
C VAL A 35 4.07 5.40 0.24
N LEU A 36 3.27 4.35 0.41
CA LEU A 36 2.74 3.96 1.71
C LEU A 36 3.92 3.81 2.67
N ALA A 37 3.97 4.66 3.70
CA ALA A 37 5.06 4.70 4.67
C ALA A 37 4.99 3.54 5.69
N GLY A 38 4.49 2.38 5.26
CA GLY A 38 4.42 1.16 6.05
C GLY A 38 5.74 0.41 6.14
N LYS A 39 5.78 -0.62 6.99
CA LYS A 39 6.91 -1.53 7.00
C LYS A 39 7.08 -2.19 5.63
N PRO A 40 8.33 -2.47 5.20
CA PRO A 40 8.60 -3.07 3.88
C PRO A 40 7.76 -4.32 3.59
N GLU A 41 7.55 -5.17 4.59
CA GLU A 41 6.78 -6.42 4.45
C GLU A 41 5.31 -6.16 4.05
N VAL A 42 4.65 -5.17 4.65
CA VAL A 42 3.26 -4.83 4.30
C VAL A 42 3.21 -4.17 2.93
N SER A 43 4.14 -3.27 2.63
CA SER A 43 4.23 -2.62 1.33
C SER A 43 4.43 -3.64 0.20
N ASP A 44 5.30 -4.64 0.41
CA ASP A 44 5.53 -5.70 -0.57
C ASP A 44 4.29 -6.57 -0.78
N GLN A 45 3.57 -6.89 0.30
CA GLN A 45 2.32 -7.65 0.21
C GLN A 45 1.23 -6.86 -0.50
N ILE A 46 1.06 -5.57 -0.19
CA ILE A 46 0.13 -4.69 -0.90
C ILE A 46 0.51 -4.63 -2.38
N ASN A 47 1.78 -4.41 -2.72
CA ASN A 47 2.26 -4.37 -4.09
C ASN A 47 1.97 -5.68 -4.85
N ASN A 48 2.10 -6.82 -4.19
CA ASN A 48 1.75 -8.13 -4.78
C ASN A 48 0.25 -8.25 -5.04
N ILE A 49 -0.60 -7.76 -4.12
CA ILE A 49 -2.06 -7.79 -4.26
C ILE A 49 -2.53 -6.90 -5.41
N ILE A 50 -1.96 -5.70 -5.53
CA ILE A 50 -2.35 -4.70 -6.52
C ILE A 50 -1.55 -4.81 -7.83
N SER A 51 -0.64 -5.77 -7.96
CA SER A 51 0.33 -5.89 -9.04
C SER A 51 -0.24 -5.56 -10.41
N GLY A 52 0.21 -4.45 -11.01
CA GLY A 52 -0.20 -4.01 -12.34
C GLY A 52 -1.62 -3.41 -12.43
N SER A 53 -2.36 -3.31 -11.33
CA SER A 53 -3.71 -2.76 -11.34
C SER A 53 -3.70 -1.23 -11.23
N LEU A 54 -4.74 -0.59 -11.79
CA LEU A 54 -4.91 0.85 -11.70
C LEU A 54 -5.63 1.24 -10.41
N ALA A 55 -5.21 2.36 -9.82
CA ALA A 55 -5.89 2.91 -8.66
C ALA A 55 -7.26 3.49 -9.05
N ARG A 56 -8.29 3.14 -8.29
CA ARG A 56 -9.66 3.64 -8.43
C ARG A 56 -10.01 4.52 -7.23
N LYS A 57 -10.55 5.70 -7.48
CA LYS A 57 -11.09 6.57 -6.44
C LYS A 57 -12.52 6.17 -6.14
N VAL A 58 -12.76 5.70 -4.94
CA VAL A 58 -14.08 5.40 -4.38
C VAL A 58 -14.11 5.84 -2.92
N ASP A 59 -15.28 6.09 -2.38
CA ASP A 59 -15.43 6.38 -0.98
C ASP A 59 -15.27 5.09 -0.18
N VAL A 60 -14.22 5.05 0.65
CA VAL A 60 -13.90 3.95 1.56
C VAL A 60 -14.00 4.47 2.98
N PHE A 61 -14.99 4.00 3.70
CA PHE A 61 -15.14 4.28 5.12
C PHE A 61 -14.48 3.15 5.92
N LEU A 62 -13.45 3.49 6.69
CA LEU A 62 -12.75 2.58 7.60
C LEU A 62 -13.01 3.03 9.04
N ASP A 63 -13.88 2.31 9.74
CA ASP A 63 -14.24 2.55 11.14
C ASP A 63 -13.31 1.77 12.08
N VAL A 64 -12.34 2.47 12.61
CA VAL A 64 -11.39 1.99 13.62
C VAL A 64 -11.21 3.04 14.72
N PRO A 65 -10.96 2.64 15.97
CA PRO A 65 -10.71 3.61 17.03
C PRO A 65 -9.36 4.30 16.86
N GLU A 66 -9.27 5.59 17.11
CA GLU A 66 -7.98 6.31 17.17
C GLU A 66 -7.07 5.75 18.28
N ILE A 67 -7.69 5.35 19.42
CA ILE A 67 -7.01 4.80 20.59
C ILE A 67 -7.66 3.49 20.98
N ALA A 68 -6.89 2.41 20.97
CA ALA A 68 -7.26 1.11 21.51
C ALA A 68 -6.59 0.95 22.90
N GLU A 69 -7.35 1.04 23.98
CA GLU A 69 -6.84 0.81 25.33
C GLU A 69 -6.28 -0.60 25.51
N ASN A 70 -6.89 -1.57 24.82
CA ASN A 70 -6.48 -2.97 24.81
C ASN A 70 -6.44 -3.50 23.38
N GLY A 71 -5.24 -3.82 22.91
CA GLY A 71 -4.99 -4.35 21.57
C GLY A 71 -5.50 -5.77 21.32
N ASN A 72 -6.02 -6.50 22.33
CA ASN A 72 -6.49 -7.88 22.14
C ASN A 72 -7.77 -7.98 21.30
N GLN A 73 -8.63 -6.95 21.34
CA GLN A 73 -9.94 -6.97 20.68
C GLN A 73 -10.29 -5.58 20.14
N VAL A 74 -9.61 -5.15 19.10
CA VAL A 74 -9.88 -3.87 18.45
C VAL A 74 -10.94 -4.08 17.37
N LYS A 75 -12.05 -3.33 17.48
CA LYS A 75 -13.08 -3.33 16.44
C LYS A 75 -12.51 -2.74 15.14
N VAL A 76 -12.79 -3.37 14.04
CA VAL A 76 -12.61 -2.83 12.70
C VAL A 76 -13.86 -3.11 11.88
N ALA A 77 -14.39 -2.06 11.28
CA ALA A 77 -15.47 -2.17 10.30
C ALA A 77 -15.12 -1.33 9.09
N PHE A 78 -15.64 -1.69 7.95
CA PHE A 78 -15.48 -0.92 6.74
C PHE A 78 -16.73 -0.97 5.89
N GLU A 79 -16.90 0.07 5.11
CA GLU A 79 -17.90 0.18 4.05
C GLU A 79 -17.23 0.79 2.82
N ILE A 80 -17.49 0.23 1.66
CA ILE A 80 -16.93 0.69 0.38
C ILE A 80 -18.08 0.97 -0.56
N GLU A 81 -18.14 2.20 -1.06
CA GLU A 81 -19.14 2.58 -2.04
C GLU A 81 -18.93 1.79 -3.34
N SER A 82 -19.91 0.94 -3.65
CA SER A 82 -19.89 0.12 -4.85
C SER A 82 -21.33 -0.25 -5.24
N PRO A 83 -21.68 -0.22 -6.54
CA PRO A 83 -22.99 -0.63 -7.03
C PRO A 83 -23.33 -2.09 -6.72
N MET A 84 -22.33 -2.92 -6.41
CA MET A 84 -22.45 -4.35 -6.17
C MET A 84 -23.30 -5.06 -7.25
N SER A 85 -23.07 -4.68 -8.51
CA SER A 85 -23.70 -5.26 -9.69
C SER A 85 -22.79 -6.30 -10.35
N GLU A 86 -23.34 -7.14 -11.25
CA GLU A 86 -22.53 -8.13 -11.98
C GLU A 86 -21.39 -7.49 -12.79
N SER A 87 -21.57 -6.26 -13.25
CA SER A 87 -20.57 -5.54 -14.04
C SER A 87 -19.59 -4.71 -13.21
N ASP A 88 -19.95 -4.31 -11.97
CA ASP A 88 -19.13 -3.47 -11.11
C ASP A 88 -19.38 -3.80 -9.63
N PHE A 89 -18.40 -4.47 -9.01
CA PHE A 89 -18.46 -4.83 -7.59
C PHE A 89 -17.05 -4.98 -6.98
N VAL A 90 -16.97 -4.83 -5.67
CA VAL A 90 -15.78 -5.16 -4.90
C VAL A 90 -15.70 -6.68 -4.79
N GLN A 91 -14.60 -7.27 -5.24
CA GLN A 91 -14.38 -8.71 -5.23
C GLN A 91 -13.68 -9.18 -3.96
N GLU A 92 -12.65 -8.46 -3.54
CA GLU A 92 -11.80 -8.84 -2.40
C GLU A 92 -11.46 -7.62 -1.57
N VAL A 93 -11.49 -7.76 -0.25
CA VAL A 93 -11.00 -6.74 0.69
C VAL A 93 -9.99 -7.39 1.62
N TYR A 94 -8.83 -6.77 1.76
CA TYR A 94 -7.76 -7.19 2.65
C TYR A 94 -7.59 -6.16 3.76
N ILE A 95 -7.45 -6.65 4.99
CA ILE A 95 -7.07 -5.83 6.14
C ILE A 95 -5.69 -6.28 6.59
N MET A 96 -4.76 -5.33 6.70
CA MET A 96 -3.39 -5.56 7.13
C MET A 96 -3.01 -4.62 8.26
N ALA A 97 -2.12 -5.07 9.15
CA ALA A 97 -1.62 -4.30 10.27
C ALA A 97 -0.09 -4.43 10.35
N ASP A 98 0.62 -3.32 10.14
CA ASP A 98 2.07 -3.34 9.91
C ASP A 98 2.91 -3.57 11.16
N GLY A 99 2.32 -3.43 12.34
CA GLY A 99 2.98 -3.68 13.62
C GLY A 99 2.85 -5.11 14.13
N ASN A 100 1.98 -5.93 13.53
CA ASN A 100 1.78 -7.31 13.93
C ASN A 100 2.90 -8.22 13.40
N PRO A 101 3.21 -9.33 14.11
CA PRO A 101 4.13 -10.35 13.61
C PRO A 101 3.68 -10.97 12.27
N ALA A 102 2.35 -11.16 12.11
CA ALA A 102 1.72 -11.54 10.86
C ALA A 102 0.85 -10.36 10.39
N PRO A 103 1.26 -9.63 9.33
CA PRO A 103 0.57 -8.41 8.94
C PRO A 103 -0.82 -8.66 8.33
N ASN A 104 -1.05 -9.80 7.69
CA ASN A 104 -2.37 -10.17 7.14
C ASN A 104 -3.35 -10.48 8.27
N VAL A 105 -4.32 -9.58 8.49
CA VAL A 105 -5.32 -9.71 9.54
C VAL A 105 -6.54 -10.48 9.04
N ALA A 106 -7.11 -10.06 7.92
CA ALA A 106 -8.32 -10.66 7.36
C ALA A 106 -8.39 -10.46 5.84
N LYS A 107 -9.08 -11.39 5.19
CA LYS A 107 -9.51 -11.28 3.80
C LYS A 107 -11.01 -11.55 3.72
N PHE A 108 -11.74 -10.68 3.04
CA PHE A 108 -13.15 -10.81 2.74
C PHE A 108 -13.34 -10.99 1.24
N ASN A 109 -14.26 -11.85 0.85
CA ASN A 109 -14.63 -12.04 -0.54
C ASN A 109 -16.12 -11.67 -0.68
N PHE A 110 -16.40 -10.83 -1.65
CA PHE A 110 -17.74 -10.35 -1.96
C PHE A 110 -18.16 -10.81 -3.36
N THR A 111 -19.46 -10.83 -3.56
CA THR A 111 -20.11 -11.11 -4.85
C THR A 111 -21.21 -10.06 -5.06
N PRO A 112 -21.74 -9.92 -6.27
CA PRO A 112 -22.90 -9.05 -6.50
C PRO A 112 -24.10 -9.36 -5.60
N TYR A 113 -24.25 -10.62 -5.17
CA TYR A 113 -25.32 -11.06 -4.27
C TYR A 113 -25.12 -10.63 -2.81
N SER A 114 -23.97 -10.07 -2.46
CA SER A 114 -23.72 -9.54 -1.11
C SER A 114 -24.56 -8.30 -0.81
N GLY A 115 -25.04 -7.60 -1.84
CA GLY A 115 -25.87 -6.39 -1.74
C GLY A 115 -25.06 -5.14 -1.43
N GLU A 116 -24.25 -5.17 -0.40
CA GLU A 116 -23.35 -4.08 0.04
C GLU A 116 -21.94 -4.62 0.31
N CYS A 117 -20.93 -3.75 0.13
CA CYS A 117 -19.56 -4.07 0.51
C CYS A 117 -19.27 -3.57 1.93
N PHE A 118 -19.82 -4.25 2.89
CA PHE A 118 -19.66 -3.96 4.32
C PHE A 118 -19.22 -5.21 5.08
N ALA A 119 -18.30 -5.04 6.03
CA ALA A 119 -18.01 -6.06 7.03
C ALA A 119 -17.52 -5.43 8.33
N SER A 120 -17.73 -6.15 9.44
CA SER A 120 -17.23 -5.79 10.75
C SER A 120 -16.64 -7.03 11.43
N THR A 121 -15.46 -6.83 12.03
CA THR A 121 -14.77 -7.89 12.77
C THR A 121 -13.97 -7.31 13.93
N ARG A 122 -13.21 -8.14 14.61
CA ARG A 122 -12.24 -7.73 15.63
C ARG A 122 -10.88 -8.27 15.27
N MET A 123 -9.86 -7.45 15.51
CA MET A 123 -8.47 -7.79 15.27
C MET A 123 -7.63 -7.64 16.53
N ARG A 124 -6.46 -8.25 16.54
CA ARG A 124 -5.44 -8.03 17.55
C ARG A 124 -4.37 -7.10 17.01
N LEU A 125 -3.96 -6.14 17.83
CA LEU A 125 -2.88 -5.22 17.54
C LEU A 125 -1.80 -5.34 18.61
N SER A 126 -0.58 -5.65 18.21
CA SER A 126 0.54 -5.84 19.14
C SER A 126 1.06 -4.54 19.76
N LYS A 127 0.90 -3.41 19.04
CA LYS A 127 1.38 -2.09 19.40
C LYS A 127 0.70 -1.02 18.55
N THR A 128 0.99 0.25 18.84
CA THR A 128 0.62 1.37 17.94
C THR A 128 1.15 1.11 16.55
N GLN A 129 0.28 1.18 15.54
CA GLN A 129 0.59 0.80 14.16
C GLN A 129 -0.43 1.33 13.17
N ASP A 130 -0.09 1.21 11.90
CA ASP A 130 -0.99 1.51 10.80
C ASP A 130 -1.77 0.27 10.38
N VAL A 131 -3.06 0.48 10.14
CA VAL A 131 -3.98 -0.51 9.57
C VAL A 131 -4.33 -0.09 8.17
N TYR A 132 -4.13 -0.98 7.22
CA TYR A 132 -4.37 -0.80 5.79
C TYR A 132 -5.60 -1.60 5.38
N LEU A 133 -6.41 -1.01 4.54
CA LEU A 133 -7.49 -1.68 3.83
C LEU A 133 -7.20 -1.58 2.32
N VAL A 134 -7.16 -2.71 1.66
CA VAL A 134 -6.96 -2.82 0.21
C VAL A 134 -8.18 -3.49 -0.39
N ALA A 135 -8.89 -2.77 -1.24
CA ALA A 135 -10.05 -3.28 -1.98
C ALA A 135 -9.66 -3.56 -3.42
N LYS A 136 -10.05 -4.73 -3.94
CA LYS A 136 -9.94 -5.09 -5.35
C LYS A 136 -11.30 -5.21 -5.97
N PHE A 137 -11.46 -4.62 -7.14
CA PHE A 137 -12.69 -4.67 -7.92
C PHE A 137 -12.62 -5.75 -9.00
N ASN A 138 -13.78 -6.18 -9.47
CA ASN A 138 -13.91 -7.20 -10.51
C ASN A 138 -13.30 -6.80 -11.85
N ASP A 139 -13.14 -5.50 -12.12
CA ASP A 139 -12.48 -4.93 -13.31
C ASP A 139 -10.95 -4.93 -13.21
N GLY A 140 -10.40 -5.42 -12.09
CA GLY A 140 -8.96 -5.45 -11.81
C GLY A 140 -8.39 -4.15 -11.25
N THR A 141 -9.22 -3.11 -11.00
CA THR A 141 -8.78 -1.90 -10.30
C THR A 141 -8.71 -2.11 -8.78
N HIS A 142 -8.08 -1.18 -8.07
CA HIS A 142 -7.97 -1.24 -6.60
C HIS A 142 -8.17 0.12 -5.94
N SER A 143 -8.52 0.09 -4.65
CA SER A 143 -8.50 1.25 -3.77
C SER A 143 -7.78 0.89 -2.47
N ILE A 144 -7.05 1.84 -1.89
CA ILE A 144 -6.30 1.66 -0.64
C ILE A 144 -6.63 2.82 0.29
N THR A 145 -6.88 2.48 1.55
CA THR A 145 -6.94 3.46 2.65
C THR A 145 -6.17 2.94 3.85
N GLN A 146 -5.76 3.86 4.73
CA GLN A 146 -5.04 3.52 5.96
C GLN A 146 -5.49 4.38 7.12
N SER A 147 -5.32 3.88 8.34
CA SER A 147 -5.55 4.61 9.58
C SER A 147 -4.55 4.17 10.64
N THR A 148 -4.01 5.11 11.40
CA THR A 148 -3.11 4.83 12.52
C THR A 148 -3.94 4.59 13.78
N ILE A 149 -3.67 3.49 14.48
CA ILE A 149 -4.31 3.16 15.77
C ILE A 149 -3.25 3.20 16.88
N LYS A 150 -3.47 4.07 17.88
CA LYS A 150 -2.65 4.09 19.08
C LYS A 150 -3.09 2.98 20.03
N VAL A 151 -2.17 2.11 20.41
CA VAL A 151 -2.44 0.98 21.32
C VAL A 151 -1.76 1.23 22.65
N THR A 152 -2.54 1.28 23.73
CA THR A 152 -2.02 1.50 25.09
C THR A 152 -1.45 0.22 25.68
N ILE A 153 -2.19 -0.88 25.59
CA ILE A 153 -1.75 -2.24 26.01
C ILE A 153 -1.81 -3.16 24.79
N GLY A 154 -0.67 -3.68 24.38
CA GLY A 154 -0.57 -4.57 23.22
C GLY A 154 -1.32 -5.89 23.39
N GLY A 155 -1.90 -6.39 22.31
CA GLY A 155 -2.72 -7.62 22.31
C GLY A 155 -1.97 -8.90 21.93
N CYS A 156 -0.73 -8.82 21.47
CA CYS A 156 0.06 -9.98 21.06
C CYS A 156 1.32 -10.06 21.92
N GLY A 157 1.24 -10.81 23.02
CA GLY A 157 2.40 -11.25 23.77
C GLY A 157 3.25 -10.10 24.31
N GLY A 158 2.75 -9.42 25.31
CA GLY A 158 3.63 -8.75 26.25
C GLY A 158 4.32 -9.80 27.09
#